data_d4963dc289f919e49157d944f374acb4
#
_entry.id   d4963dc289f919e49157d944f374acb4
#
_cell.length_a   1.000
_cell.length_b   1.000
_cell.length_c   1.000
_cell.angle_alpha   90.00
_cell.angle_beta   90.00
_cell.angle_gamma   90.00
#
_symmetry.space_group_name_H-M   'P 1'
#
loop_
_entity.id
_entity.type
_entity.pdbx_description
1 polymer ?
#
loop_
_entity_poly.entity_id
_entity_poly.type
_entity_poly.pdbx_seq_one_letter_code
_entity_poly.pdbx_strand_id
1 'polypeptide(L)'
;QRQMCIRDRFDEAFNGTEKRITVRIPGKSESDTHTVKVPAGAVDGGRVRLKGQGAPGENGGAAGDLLITTKIDAHPYFGRDKADVTVDLPINVAEAALGASIVVPTPDGKKIKVKVPAGTQDGKVLTIKGKGAPDLKNKGQFGNLKIQIHVEVPTDMNDEQKKAMEDFLAATGEEKRPWA
;
A
#
# COMPACT_ATOMS: atom_id res chain seq x y z
N GLN A 1 28.28 -14.38 4.20
CA GLN A 1 26.89 -13.86 4.35
C GLN A 1 25.92 -14.74 3.58
N ARG A 2 24.88 -15.19 4.23
CA ARG A 2 23.79 -15.93 3.58
C ARG A 2 22.56 -15.04 3.47
N GLN A 3 21.94 -15.05 2.30
CA GLN A 3 20.74 -14.28 2.01
C GLN A 3 19.54 -15.22 1.97
N MET A 4 18.48 -14.84 2.66
CA MET A 4 17.19 -15.54 2.70
C MET A 4 16.05 -14.54 2.50
N CYS A 5 14.95 -14.97 1.88
CA CYS A 5 13.76 -14.12 1.71
C CYS A 5 12.64 -14.61 2.62
N ILE A 6 12.00 -13.69 3.33
CA ILE A 6 10.73 -13.91 4.01
C ILE A 6 9.64 -13.21 3.21
N ARG A 7 8.53 -13.93 2.99
CA ARG A 7 7.34 -13.35 2.36
C ARG A 7 6.36 -12.94 3.45
N ASP A 8 5.97 -11.68 3.43
CA ASP A 8 5.03 -11.08 4.36
C ASP A 8 3.81 -10.54 3.62
N ARG A 9 2.66 -10.58 4.28
CA ARG A 9 1.46 -9.92 3.79
C ARG A 9 1.56 -8.42 4.09
N PHE A 10 0.80 -7.62 3.34
CA PHE A 10 0.78 -6.17 3.51
C PHE A 10 0.43 -5.74 4.95
N ASP A 11 -0.59 -6.36 5.54
CA ASP A 11 -1.05 -6.11 6.90
C ASP A 11 -0.01 -6.48 7.97
N GLU A 12 0.71 -7.59 7.77
CA GLU A 12 1.80 -8.02 8.65
C GLU A 12 2.98 -7.03 8.59
N ALA A 13 3.36 -6.59 7.39
CA ALA A 13 4.41 -5.59 7.22
C ALA A 13 4.01 -4.21 7.75
N PHE A 14 2.73 -3.86 7.65
CA PHE A 14 2.20 -2.62 8.17
C PHE A 14 2.22 -2.55 9.69
N ASN A 15 1.74 -3.61 10.37
CA ASN A 15 1.62 -3.68 11.82
C ASN A 15 2.89 -4.18 12.52
N GLY A 16 3.79 -4.79 11.76
CA GLY A 16 4.91 -5.57 12.30
C GLY A 16 4.47 -6.98 12.69
N THR A 17 5.39 -7.92 12.59
CA THR A 17 5.12 -9.33 12.93
C THR A 17 6.37 -10.04 13.40
N GLU A 18 6.20 -11.18 14.06
CA GLU A 18 7.28 -12.09 14.40
C GLU A 18 7.07 -13.41 13.64
N LYS A 19 8.07 -13.79 12.84
CA LYS A 19 8.03 -15.04 12.07
C LYS A 19 9.11 -15.99 12.50
N ARG A 20 8.76 -17.24 12.67
CA ARG A 20 9.72 -18.32 12.86
C ARG A 20 10.16 -18.83 11.50
N ILE A 21 11.46 -18.82 11.27
CA ILE A 21 12.06 -19.34 10.04
C ILE A 21 13.01 -20.48 10.41
N THR A 22 12.98 -21.54 9.63
CA THR A 22 13.90 -22.65 9.75
C THR A 22 14.94 -22.54 8.64
N VAL A 23 16.19 -22.39 9.02
CA VAL A 23 17.31 -22.20 8.10
C VAL A 23 18.24 -23.40 8.16
N ARG A 24 18.51 -24.00 7.01
CA ARG A 24 19.55 -25.03 6.90
C ARG A 24 20.87 -24.35 6.57
N ILE A 25 21.79 -24.34 7.51
CA ILE A 25 23.11 -23.71 7.36
C ILE A 25 24.10 -24.77 6.87
N PRO A 26 24.81 -24.57 5.73
CA PRO A 26 25.84 -25.50 5.28
C PRO A 26 26.93 -25.63 6.36
N GLY A 27 27.31 -26.87 6.64
CA GLY A 27 28.29 -27.17 7.69
C GLY A 27 27.71 -27.45 9.07
N LYS A 28 26.36 -27.33 9.23
CA LYS A 28 25.61 -27.82 10.39
C LYS A 28 24.72 -29.00 9.98
N SER A 29 24.68 -30.03 10.79
CA SER A 29 23.84 -31.22 10.54
C SER A 29 22.36 -30.97 10.81
N GLU A 30 22.01 -29.96 11.60
CA GLU A 30 20.65 -29.63 11.99
C GLU A 30 20.19 -28.30 11.40
N SER A 31 18.89 -28.18 11.22
CA SER A 31 18.25 -26.92 10.82
C SER A 31 18.03 -26.03 12.05
N ASP A 32 18.52 -24.80 12.00
CA ASP A 32 18.32 -23.82 13.06
C ASP A 32 17.01 -23.08 12.85
N THR A 33 16.21 -22.97 13.91
CA THR A 33 14.98 -22.16 13.89
C THR A 33 15.21 -20.81 14.55
N HIS A 34 15.00 -19.74 13.80
CA HIS A 34 15.16 -18.36 14.27
C HIS A 34 13.84 -17.62 14.28
N THR A 35 13.59 -16.85 15.32
CA THR A 35 12.47 -15.90 15.35
C THR A 35 12.96 -14.57 14.79
N VAL A 36 12.34 -14.15 13.68
CA VAL A 36 12.64 -12.88 13.01
C VAL A 36 11.54 -11.89 13.33
N LYS A 37 11.95 -10.75 13.86
CA LYS A 37 11.05 -9.65 14.13
C LYS A 37 11.05 -8.68 12.94
N VAL A 38 9.94 -8.64 12.22
CA VAL A 38 9.69 -7.69 11.15
C VAL A 38 9.11 -6.42 11.78
N PRO A 39 9.79 -5.28 11.68
CA PRO A 39 9.30 -4.06 12.31
C PRO A 39 8.04 -3.53 11.63
N ALA A 40 7.16 -2.88 12.40
CA ALA A 40 6.01 -2.18 11.84
C ALA A 40 6.45 -1.12 10.82
N GLY A 41 5.82 -1.09 9.65
CA GLY A 41 6.20 -0.23 8.54
C GLY A 41 7.29 -0.81 7.64
N ALA A 42 7.65 -2.10 7.77
CA ALA A 42 8.58 -2.76 6.87
C ALA A 42 8.21 -2.51 5.40
N VAL A 43 9.23 -2.33 4.56
CA VAL A 43 9.07 -2.10 3.12
C VAL A 43 9.55 -3.31 2.32
N ASP A 44 9.04 -3.46 1.12
CA ASP A 44 9.50 -4.51 0.21
C ASP A 44 11.00 -4.36 -0.07
N GLY A 45 11.73 -5.47 -0.06
CA GLY A 45 13.19 -5.48 -0.17
C GLY A 45 13.93 -5.04 1.09
N GLY A 46 13.23 -4.74 2.19
CA GLY A 46 13.84 -4.43 3.49
C GLY A 46 14.73 -5.58 3.97
N ARG A 47 15.82 -5.26 4.70
CA ARG A 47 16.78 -6.26 5.18
C ARG A 47 16.82 -6.28 6.70
N VAL A 48 16.67 -7.47 7.28
CA VAL A 48 16.87 -7.74 8.70
C VAL A 48 18.17 -8.53 8.84
N ARG A 49 19.08 -8.05 9.69
CA ARG A 49 20.37 -8.70 9.95
C ARG A 49 20.35 -9.40 11.30
N LEU A 50 20.57 -10.70 11.30
CA LEU A 50 20.77 -11.49 12.51
C LEU A 50 22.27 -11.75 12.66
N LYS A 51 22.88 -11.05 13.63
CA LYS A 51 24.32 -11.14 13.87
C LYS A 51 24.73 -12.51 14.38
N GLY A 52 25.83 -13.06 13.84
CA GLY A 52 26.40 -14.32 14.27
C GLY A 52 25.55 -15.57 13.98
N GLN A 53 24.51 -15.45 13.17
CA GLN A 53 23.56 -16.54 12.86
C GLN A 53 23.72 -17.08 11.41
N GLY A 54 24.82 -16.73 10.77
CA GLY A 54 25.17 -17.21 9.43
C GLY A 54 26.00 -18.50 9.47
N ALA A 55 26.74 -18.72 8.37
CA ALA A 55 27.66 -19.88 8.28
C ALA A 55 28.79 -19.80 9.33
N PRO A 56 29.26 -20.97 9.84
CA PRO A 56 30.46 -21.01 10.67
C PRO A 56 31.64 -20.33 9.98
N GLY A 57 32.45 -19.62 10.74
CA GLY A 57 33.71 -19.05 10.23
C GLY A 57 34.70 -20.13 9.83
N GLU A 58 35.58 -19.86 8.87
CA GLU A 58 36.70 -20.74 8.52
C GLU A 58 37.70 -20.79 9.65
N ASN A 59 38.32 -21.96 9.84
CA ASN A 59 39.36 -22.19 10.86
C ASN A 59 38.98 -21.82 12.31
N GLY A 60 37.71 -22.05 12.70
CA GLY A 60 37.24 -21.74 14.05
C GLY A 60 36.92 -20.24 14.30
N GLY A 61 36.88 -19.45 13.24
CA GLY A 61 36.49 -18.05 13.32
C GLY A 61 35.02 -17.85 13.72
N ALA A 62 34.66 -16.62 14.09
CA ALA A 62 33.30 -16.30 14.48
C ALA A 62 32.31 -16.55 13.32
N ALA A 63 31.10 -17.01 13.68
CA ALA A 63 30.05 -17.22 12.69
C ALA A 63 29.67 -15.90 11.99
N GLY A 64 29.39 -15.97 10.69
CA GLY A 64 28.93 -14.83 9.90
C GLY A 64 27.51 -14.43 10.26
N ASP A 65 26.97 -13.42 9.56
CA ASP A 65 25.63 -12.93 9.77
C ASP A 65 24.63 -13.56 8.77
N LEU A 66 23.39 -13.69 9.21
CA LEU A 66 22.27 -14.06 8.36
C LEU A 66 21.52 -12.80 7.95
N LEU A 67 21.46 -12.54 6.65
CA LEU A 67 20.68 -11.45 6.07
C LEU A 67 19.34 -12.00 5.55
N ILE A 68 18.28 -11.42 6.03
CA ILE A 68 16.92 -11.79 5.65
C ILE A 68 16.30 -10.62 4.90
N THR A 69 15.88 -10.86 3.67
CA THR A 69 15.17 -9.87 2.85
C THR A 69 13.67 -10.08 2.98
N THR A 70 12.94 -9.05 3.34
CA THR A 70 11.49 -9.05 3.42
C THR A 70 10.92 -8.83 2.01
N LYS A 71 10.05 -9.73 1.56
CA LYS A 71 9.24 -9.54 0.35
C LYS A 71 7.79 -9.40 0.77
N ILE A 72 7.15 -8.29 0.34
CA ILE A 72 5.78 -7.99 0.71
C ILE A 72 4.88 -8.33 -0.47
N ASP A 73 3.85 -9.15 -0.23
CA ASP A 73 2.85 -9.47 -1.23
C ASP A 73 1.99 -8.24 -1.54
N ALA A 74 1.63 -8.09 -2.82
CA ALA A 74 0.75 -7.01 -3.25
C ALA A 74 -0.62 -7.12 -2.56
N HIS A 75 -1.15 -5.98 -2.12
CA HIS A 75 -2.50 -5.91 -1.58
C HIS A 75 -3.50 -5.60 -2.71
N PRO A 76 -4.74 -6.11 -2.67
CA PRO A 76 -5.70 -5.90 -3.76
C PRO A 76 -5.99 -4.43 -4.08
N TYR A 77 -5.92 -3.54 -3.12
CA TYR A 77 -6.25 -2.11 -3.28
C TYR A 77 -5.29 -1.15 -2.58
N PHE A 78 -4.38 -1.61 -1.72
CA PHE A 78 -3.37 -0.72 -1.13
C PHE A 78 -2.04 -0.86 -1.84
N GLY A 79 -1.47 0.29 -2.24
CA GLY A 79 -0.08 0.41 -2.65
C GLY A 79 0.79 1.02 -1.54
N ARG A 80 2.10 0.95 -1.69
CA ARG A 80 3.08 1.51 -0.76
C ARG A 80 4.12 2.34 -1.48
N ASP A 81 4.37 3.53 -0.95
CA ASP A 81 5.56 4.33 -1.27
C ASP A 81 6.22 4.75 0.04
N LYS A 82 7.22 3.97 0.48
CA LYS A 82 7.89 4.13 1.78
C LYS A 82 6.89 4.07 2.94
N ALA A 83 6.72 5.16 3.70
CA ALA A 83 5.73 5.28 4.77
C ALA A 83 4.33 5.67 4.25
N ASP A 84 4.22 6.25 3.06
CA ASP A 84 2.93 6.57 2.47
C ASP A 84 2.23 5.32 1.96
N VAL A 85 0.92 5.29 2.08
CA VAL A 85 0.04 4.26 1.54
C VAL A 85 -0.85 4.89 0.49
N THR A 86 -1.02 4.22 -0.66
CA THR A 86 -1.90 4.66 -1.73
C THR A 86 -3.12 3.76 -1.81
N VAL A 87 -4.26 4.32 -2.20
CA VAL A 87 -5.49 3.59 -2.48
C VAL A 87 -6.21 4.27 -3.63
N ASP A 88 -6.68 3.47 -4.59
CA ASP A 88 -7.49 3.96 -5.69
C ASP A 88 -8.95 4.02 -5.26
N LEU A 89 -9.60 5.16 -5.52
CA LEU A 89 -11.00 5.40 -5.21
C LEU A 89 -11.76 5.66 -6.51
N PRO A 90 -12.45 4.66 -7.05
CA PRO A 90 -13.34 4.87 -8.17
C PRO A 90 -14.57 5.67 -7.72
N ILE A 91 -14.92 6.68 -8.50
CA ILE A 91 -16.14 7.47 -8.33
C ILE A 91 -16.81 7.66 -9.69
N ASN A 92 -18.12 7.82 -9.71
CA ASN A 92 -18.83 8.08 -10.94
C ASN A 92 -18.80 9.58 -11.30
N VAL A 93 -19.20 9.90 -12.53
CA VAL A 93 -19.21 11.27 -13.07
C VAL A 93 -20.08 12.21 -12.22
N ALA A 94 -21.22 11.75 -11.70
CA ALA A 94 -22.11 12.57 -10.89
C ALA A 94 -21.49 12.88 -9.52
N GLU A 95 -20.86 11.91 -8.89
CA GLU A 95 -20.10 12.12 -7.63
C GLU A 95 -18.91 13.07 -7.83
N ALA A 96 -18.23 12.97 -8.97
CA ALA A 96 -17.15 13.88 -9.32
C ALA A 96 -17.63 15.32 -9.51
N ALA A 97 -18.76 15.50 -10.21
CA ALA A 97 -19.33 16.81 -10.50
C ALA A 97 -19.96 17.48 -9.29
N LEU A 98 -20.77 16.74 -8.52
CA LEU A 98 -21.55 17.28 -7.40
C LEU A 98 -20.82 17.23 -6.06
N GLY A 99 -19.76 16.43 -6.01
CA GLY A 99 -19.09 16.07 -4.77
C GLY A 99 -19.80 14.94 -4.05
N ALA A 100 -19.03 14.18 -3.28
CA ALA A 100 -19.53 13.01 -2.55
C ALA A 100 -18.87 12.87 -1.20
N SER A 101 -19.46 12.02 -0.36
CA SER A 101 -18.90 11.65 0.94
C SER A 101 -18.82 10.14 1.00
N ILE A 102 -17.61 9.61 0.82
CA ILE A 102 -17.36 8.19 0.59
C ILE A 102 -16.59 7.61 1.76
N VAL A 103 -16.93 6.39 2.14
CA VAL A 103 -16.22 5.64 3.19
C VAL A 103 -15.09 4.84 2.56
N VAL A 104 -13.86 5.13 2.98
CA VAL A 104 -12.64 4.49 2.47
C VAL A 104 -11.99 3.68 3.59
N PRO A 105 -11.53 2.45 3.31
CA PRO A 105 -10.77 1.68 4.28
C PRO A 105 -9.41 2.30 4.53
N THR A 106 -8.89 2.14 5.73
CA THR A 106 -7.53 2.55 6.09
C THR A 106 -6.65 1.32 6.33
N PRO A 107 -5.33 1.45 6.15
CA PRO A 107 -4.41 0.31 6.30
C PRO A 107 -4.40 -0.33 7.69
N ASP A 108 -4.86 0.39 8.72
CA ASP A 108 -5.03 -0.10 10.08
C ASP A 108 -6.34 -0.87 10.31
N GLY A 109 -7.06 -1.21 9.25
CA GLY A 109 -8.31 -1.98 9.29
C GLY A 109 -9.55 -1.16 9.67
N LYS A 110 -9.40 0.15 9.83
CA LYS A 110 -10.52 1.06 10.12
C LYS A 110 -11.14 1.60 8.83
N LYS A 111 -12.17 2.41 8.99
CA LYS A 111 -12.83 3.12 7.89
C LYS A 111 -12.88 4.61 8.21
N ILE A 112 -12.65 5.44 7.21
CA ILE A 112 -12.79 6.89 7.34
C ILE A 112 -13.75 7.43 6.29
N LYS A 113 -14.46 8.47 6.63
CA LYS A 113 -15.33 9.18 5.71
C LYS A 113 -14.55 10.31 5.04
N VAL A 114 -14.40 10.25 3.73
CA VAL A 114 -13.65 11.21 2.92
C VAL A 114 -14.63 12.06 2.14
N LYS A 115 -14.45 13.36 2.19
CA LYS A 115 -15.24 14.30 1.39
C LYS A 115 -14.52 14.56 0.07
N VAL A 116 -15.14 14.16 -1.03
CA VAL A 116 -14.72 14.48 -2.39
C VAL A 116 -15.35 15.83 -2.77
N PRO A 117 -14.56 16.86 -3.06
CA PRO A 117 -15.11 18.16 -3.45
C PRO A 117 -15.85 18.09 -4.80
N ALA A 118 -16.85 18.94 -4.97
CA ALA A 118 -17.50 19.11 -6.28
C ALA A 118 -16.49 19.59 -7.33
N GLY A 119 -16.65 19.12 -8.58
CA GLY A 119 -15.74 19.42 -9.67
C GLY A 119 -14.38 18.69 -9.59
N THR A 120 -14.31 17.59 -8.84
CA THR A 120 -13.10 16.78 -8.75
C THR A 120 -12.82 16.13 -10.10
N GLN A 121 -11.58 16.29 -10.57
CA GLN A 121 -11.09 15.71 -11.82
C GLN A 121 -10.46 14.33 -11.60
N ASP A 122 -10.40 13.55 -12.68
CA ASP A 122 -9.68 12.27 -12.68
C ASP A 122 -8.21 12.46 -12.32
N GLY A 123 -7.63 11.48 -11.61
CA GLY A 123 -6.23 11.53 -11.15
C GLY A 123 -5.97 12.44 -9.95
N LYS A 124 -6.98 13.16 -9.43
CA LYS A 124 -6.80 13.99 -8.23
C LYS A 124 -6.45 13.13 -7.02
N VAL A 125 -5.44 13.57 -6.27
CA VAL A 125 -5.01 12.89 -5.04
C VAL A 125 -5.50 13.65 -3.80
N LEU A 126 -6.24 12.95 -2.94
CA LEU A 126 -6.61 13.44 -1.61
C LEU A 126 -5.67 12.83 -0.57
N THR A 127 -5.07 13.68 0.25
CA THR A 127 -4.08 13.24 1.25
C THR A 127 -4.65 13.32 2.66
N ILE A 128 -4.65 12.19 3.36
CA ILE A 128 -5.01 12.09 4.77
C ILE A 128 -3.73 11.94 5.58
N LYS A 129 -3.34 12.97 6.30
CA LYS A 129 -2.10 13.02 7.07
C LYS A 129 -2.11 12.00 8.22
N GLY A 130 -0.97 11.32 8.42
CA GLY A 130 -0.77 10.40 9.53
C GLY A 130 -1.59 9.10 9.46
N LYS A 131 -2.14 8.76 8.28
CA LYS A 131 -2.91 7.52 8.04
C LYS A 131 -2.18 6.54 7.13
N GLY A 132 -0.90 6.78 6.86
CA GLY A 132 0.01 5.84 6.23
C GLY A 132 0.64 4.87 7.23
N ALA A 133 1.70 4.21 6.79
CA ALA A 133 2.44 3.26 7.62
C ALA A 133 3.39 3.96 8.60
N PRO A 134 3.81 3.27 9.68
CA PRO A 134 4.87 3.76 10.54
C PRO A 134 6.15 4.04 9.75
N ASP A 135 6.81 5.15 10.06
CA ASP A 135 8.07 5.50 9.43
C ASP A 135 9.24 4.84 10.18
N LEU A 136 9.97 3.96 9.51
CA LEU A 136 11.13 3.28 10.09
C LEU A 136 12.30 4.21 10.41
N LYS A 137 12.40 5.35 9.73
CA LYS A 137 13.48 6.32 9.93
C LYS A 137 13.17 7.27 11.09
N ASN A 138 11.91 7.67 11.21
CA ASN A 138 11.45 8.63 12.20
C ASN A 138 10.44 7.93 13.14
N LYS A 139 10.97 7.35 14.23
CA LYS A 139 10.14 6.64 15.21
C LYS A 139 9.00 7.51 15.75
N GLY A 140 7.81 6.96 15.75
CA GLY A 140 6.60 7.65 16.20
C GLY A 140 5.92 8.52 15.16
N GLN A 141 6.48 8.63 13.96
CA GLN A 141 5.83 9.28 12.83
C GLN A 141 5.16 8.26 11.91
N PHE A 142 4.10 8.70 11.25
CA PHE A 142 3.35 7.92 10.28
C PHE A 142 3.36 8.67 8.94
N GLY A 143 3.43 7.92 7.85
CA GLY A 143 3.20 8.46 6.53
C GLY A 143 1.75 8.89 6.31
N ASN A 144 1.40 9.20 5.10
CA ASN A 144 0.07 9.67 4.71
C ASN A 144 -0.68 8.56 3.97
N LEU A 145 -2.01 8.61 4.02
CA LEU A 145 -2.85 7.87 3.10
C LEU A 145 -3.17 8.79 1.91
N LYS A 146 -2.72 8.40 0.72
CA LYS A 146 -2.96 9.10 -0.54
C LYS A 146 -4.09 8.36 -1.28
N ILE A 147 -5.22 9.03 -1.45
CA ILE A 147 -6.39 8.50 -2.14
C ILE A 147 -6.39 9.08 -3.53
N GLN A 148 -6.14 8.25 -4.53
CA GLN A 148 -6.16 8.64 -5.93
C GLN A 148 -7.56 8.45 -6.50
N ILE A 149 -8.15 9.53 -6.98
CA ILE A 149 -9.49 9.51 -7.56
C ILE A 149 -9.42 9.00 -8.98
N HIS A 150 -10.27 8.04 -9.30
CA HIS A 150 -10.53 7.58 -10.67
C HIS A 150 -11.98 7.83 -11.02
N VAL A 151 -12.20 8.70 -12.00
CA VAL A 151 -13.56 9.01 -12.46
C VAL A 151 -13.97 7.98 -13.52
N GLU A 152 -14.96 7.18 -13.18
CA GLU A 152 -15.49 6.15 -14.06
C GLU A 152 -16.76 6.66 -14.78
N VAL A 153 -16.73 6.54 -16.11
CA VAL A 153 -17.91 6.81 -16.93
C VAL A 153 -18.72 5.50 -17.01
N PRO A 154 -20.03 5.54 -16.68
CA PRO A 154 -20.85 4.34 -16.73
C PRO A 154 -20.97 3.82 -18.17
N THR A 155 -20.66 2.55 -18.37
CA THR A 155 -20.77 1.87 -19.68
C THR A 155 -22.13 1.25 -19.90
N ASP A 156 -22.88 0.98 -18.83
CA ASP A 156 -24.20 0.39 -18.86
C ASP A 156 -25.15 1.26 -18.03
N MET A 157 -26.09 1.93 -18.72
CA MET A 157 -27.05 2.85 -18.11
C MET A 157 -28.48 2.40 -18.41
N ASN A 158 -29.34 2.46 -17.41
CA ASN A 158 -30.76 2.29 -17.60
C ASN A 158 -31.37 3.56 -18.27
N ASP A 159 -32.65 3.48 -18.64
CA ASP A 159 -33.33 4.56 -19.41
C ASP A 159 -33.44 5.86 -18.61
N GLU A 160 -33.62 5.79 -17.29
CA GLU A 160 -33.65 6.97 -16.42
C GLU A 160 -32.28 7.67 -16.35
N GLN A 161 -31.20 6.87 -16.23
CA GLN A 161 -29.84 7.40 -16.22
C GLN A 161 -29.46 8.04 -17.56
N LYS A 162 -29.83 7.40 -18.69
CA LYS A 162 -29.63 7.97 -20.02
C LYS A 162 -30.33 9.30 -20.16
N LYS A 163 -31.61 9.36 -19.78
CA LYS A 163 -32.41 10.59 -19.84
C LYS A 163 -31.79 11.71 -18.99
N ALA A 164 -31.34 11.40 -17.78
CA ALA A 164 -30.68 12.39 -16.92
C ALA A 164 -29.36 12.92 -17.53
N MET A 165 -28.60 12.09 -18.23
CA MET A 165 -27.41 12.51 -18.95
C MET A 165 -27.69 13.31 -20.19
N GLU A 166 -28.76 12.99 -20.92
CA GLU A 166 -29.25 13.78 -22.06
C GLU A 166 -29.72 15.17 -21.62
N ASP A 167 -30.46 15.25 -20.51
CA ASP A 167 -30.91 16.53 -19.93
C ASP A 167 -29.70 17.36 -19.46
N PHE A 168 -28.70 16.73 -18.87
CA PHE A 168 -27.45 17.40 -18.49
C PHE A 168 -26.71 17.92 -19.73
N LEU A 169 -26.57 17.10 -20.77
CA LEU A 169 -25.90 17.49 -22.02
C LEU A 169 -26.61 18.67 -22.66
N ALA A 170 -27.95 18.66 -22.72
CA ALA A 170 -28.75 19.75 -23.24
C ALA A 170 -28.56 21.06 -22.46
N ALA A 171 -28.42 20.97 -21.13
CA ALA A 171 -28.20 22.12 -20.27
C ALA A 171 -26.76 22.68 -20.35
N THR A 172 -25.77 21.86 -20.73
CA THR A 172 -24.35 22.26 -20.77
C THR A 172 -24.05 23.14 -21.99
N GLY A 173 -24.81 23.02 -23.08
CA GLY A 173 -24.58 23.74 -24.33
C GLY A 173 -23.35 23.20 -25.11
N GLU A 174 -22.97 23.92 -26.17
CA GLU A 174 -21.81 23.54 -26.97
C GLU A 174 -20.47 23.81 -26.22
N GLU A 175 -19.69 22.78 -26.04
CA GLU A 175 -18.37 22.90 -25.45
C GLU A 175 -17.40 23.52 -26.48
N LYS A 176 -16.79 24.66 -26.13
CA LYS A 176 -15.76 25.29 -26.97
C LYS A 176 -14.49 24.46 -26.96
N ARG A 177 -14.20 23.81 -28.06
CA ARG A 177 -12.98 23.06 -28.28
C ARG A 177 -11.90 23.97 -28.88
N PRO A 178 -10.62 23.85 -28.47
CA PRO A 178 -9.56 24.77 -28.91
C PRO A 178 -9.26 24.73 -30.42
N TRP A 179 -9.80 23.74 -31.12
CA TRP A 179 -9.65 23.60 -32.60
C TRP A 179 -10.96 23.84 -33.36
N ALA A 180 -12.03 24.28 -32.71
CA ALA A 180 -13.34 24.59 -33.34
C ALA A 180 -13.38 26.04 -33.78
#